data_c00330dddb9ade8983555ed8b9e2e735
#
_entry.id   c00330dddb9ade8983555ed8b9e2e735
#
_cell.length_a   1.000
_cell.length_b   1.000
_cell.length_c   1.000
_cell.angle_alpha   90.00
_cell.angle_beta   90.00
_cell.angle_gamma   90.00
#
_symmetry.space_group_name_H-M   'P 1'
#
loop_
_entity.id
_entity.type
_entity.pdbx_description
1 polymer ?
#
loop_
_entity_poly.entity_id
_entity_poly.type
_entity_poly.pdbx_seq_one_letter_code
_entity_poly.pdbx_strand_id
1 'polypeptide(L)'
;MQEQIGEEGFKSQEKSNKERHFKGPKMGTNKTENHQMLLGLHTYSLYLHGIGQAWAGFELPWERQLTTFQVFDLGIELGLDGFHLDDGVLENLEPSFLKEVKAAAKEKNLYMEYNMSLDLGNFGIGIQHDLKDGLNTAHFLGADVVKVSMDLPRPRPRAGSRFHPKVMPFLEKTTHLLKKNASIAKEYDISLALENHCDSFSEEILWVLNEVNHPFVGACIDTVNAWHMAEDPMKAIENLAPLAFTNHFRDDRIDFCRDGFKVRGVAVGEGDIDMKKAYELIKNTSPTNRINIETEMGISLEDKKTALHLEIETIKKSIHYCRTILNIGKS
;
A
#
# COMPACT_ATOMS: atom_id res chain seq x y z
N MET A 1 -30.17 20.47 39.36
CA MET A 1 -29.68 19.12 39.62
C MET A 1 -28.67 18.85 38.51
N GLN A 2 -27.42 19.11 38.80
CA GLN A 2 -26.28 18.84 37.91
C GLN A 2 -25.83 17.40 38.19
N GLU A 3 -25.91 16.53 37.20
CA GLU A 3 -25.37 15.17 37.31
C GLU A 3 -23.84 15.26 37.12
N GLN A 4 -23.12 14.90 38.18
CA GLN A 4 -21.70 14.61 38.17
C GLN A 4 -21.51 13.26 37.45
N ILE A 5 -21.00 13.27 36.24
CA ILE A 5 -20.52 12.06 35.55
C ILE A 5 -19.06 11.89 35.93
N GLY A 6 -18.78 10.77 36.56
CA GLY A 6 -17.51 10.51 37.28
C GLY A 6 -16.29 10.43 36.41
N GLU A 7 -15.24 11.14 36.82
CA GLU A 7 -13.88 11.13 36.27
C GLU A 7 -13.08 9.84 36.55
N GLU A 8 -13.65 8.85 37.19
CA GLU A 8 -12.91 7.65 37.61
C GLU A 8 -12.77 6.57 36.51
N GLY A 9 -13.61 6.60 35.48
CA GLY A 9 -13.54 5.62 34.35
C GLY A 9 -12.39 5.86 33.36
N PHE A 10 -11.88 7.09 33.29
CA PHE A 10 -10.84 7.45 32.31
C PHE A 10 -9.42 7.12 32.76
N LYS A 11 -9.18 7.12 34.08
CA LYS A 11 -7.83 6.90 34.65
C LYS A 11 -7.38 5.43 34.69
N SER A 12 -8.30 4.47 34.57
CA SER A 12 -7.93 3.05 34.60
C SER A 12 -7.48 2.50 33.23
N GLN A 13 -7.89 3.13 32.12
CA GLN A 13 -7.47 2.71 30.77
C GLN A 13 -6.11 3.30 30.35
N GLU A 14 -5.72 4.47 30.88
CA GLU A 14 -4.40 5.05 30.58
C GLU A 14 -3.23 4.32 31.26
N LYS A 15 -3.45 3.58 32.34
CA LYS A 15 -2.40 2.83 33.04
C LYS A 15 -2.07 1.47 32.43
N SER A 16 -2.93 0.91 31.57
CA SER A 16 -2.68 -0.38 30.92
C SER A 16 -1.92 -0.28 29.58
N ASN A 17 -1.77 0.92 29.02
CA ASN A 17 -1.11 1.17 27.74
C ASN A 17 0.37 1.58 27.83
N LYS A 18 0.92 1.71 29.04
CA LYS A 18 2.36 1.93 29.21
C LYS A 18 3.06 0.57 29.30
N GLU A 19 3.91 0.28 28.30
CA GLU A 19 4.86 -0.85 28.23
C GLU A 19 4.31 -2.21 27.77
N ARG A 20 3.60 -2.28 26.67
CA ARG A 20 3.63 -3.49 25.87
C ARG A 20 4.79 -3.38 24.86
N HIS A 21 5.95 -3.92 25.23
CA HIS A 21 7.03 -4.13 24.28
C HIS A 21 6.51 -5.01 23.14
N PHE A 22 6.46 -4.44 21.96
CA PHE A 22 6.06 -5.05 20.72
C PHE A 22 7.05 -6.19 20.40
N LYS A 23 6.67 -7.43 20.66
CA LYS A 23 7.37 -8.60 20.12
C LYS A 23 6.55 -9.04 18.91
N GLY A 24 6.86 -8.47 17.75
CA GLY A 24 6.32 -8.97 16.50
C GLY A 24 6.55 -10.49 16.36
N PRO A 25 5.78 -11.19 15.49
CA PRO A 25 6.01 -12.59 15.22
C PRO A 25 7.49 -12.80 14.92
N LYS A 26 8.11 -13.82 15.53
CA LYS A 26 9.48 -14.20 15.21
C LYS A 26 9.49 -14.73 13.79
N MET A 27 9.58 -13.84 12.83
CA MET A 27 9.91 -14.21 11.46
C MET A 27 11.35 -14.66 11.44
N GLY A 28 11.61 -15.81 10.84
CA GLY A 28 12.95 -16.35 10.71
C GLY A 28 13.80 -15.37 9.89
N THR A 29 14.54 -14.51 10.58
CA THR A 29 15.49 -13.58 9.97
C THR A 29 16.73 -14.35 9.52
N ASN A 30 16.62 -15.10 8.42
CA ASN A 30 17.80 -15.53 7.67
C ASN A 30 18.10 -14.51 6.56
N LYS A 31 18.31 -13.24 6.91
CA LYS A 31 18.98 -12.29 6.02
C LYS A 31 20.51 -12.51 6.13
N THR A 32 21.02 -13.60 5.55
CA THR A 32 22.47 -13.84 5.42
C THR A 32 22.98 -13.75 3.99
N GLU A 33 22.15 -13.36 3.04
CA GLU A 33 22.59 -13.05 1.68
C GLU A 33 22.14 -11.64 1.30
N ASN A 34 23.05 -10.90 0.67
CA ASN A 34 22.86 -9.54 0.18
C ASN A 34 21.90 -9.62 -1.04
N HIS A 35 20.59 -9.87 -0.78
CA HIS A 35 19.61 -9.91 -1.86
C HIS A 35 19.50 -8.54 -2.50
N GLN A 36 19.76 -8.50 -3.81
CA GLN A 36 19.56 -7.31 -4.61
C GLN A 36 18.11 -6.87 -4.53
N MET A 37 17.86 -5.59 -4.19
CA MET A 37 16.52 -5.03 -4.20
C MET A 37 16.00 -4.94 -5.64
N LEU A 38 14.78 -5.35 -5.86
CA LEU A 38 14.06 -5.23 -7.14
C LEU A 38 13.25 -3.94 -7.17
N LEU A 39 13.04 -3.39 -8.35
CA LEU A 39 12.28 -2.16 -8.57
C LEU A 39 11.06 -2.43 -9.42
N GLY A 40 9.87 -2.26 -8.87
CA GLY A 40 8.61 -2.37 -9.56
C GLY A 40 7.80 -1.10 -9.56
N LEU A 41 6.63 -1.18 -10.17
CA LEU A 41 5.66 -0.11 -10.25
C LEU A 41 4.30 -0.58 -9.72
N HIS A 42 3.70 0.20 -8.82
CA HIS A 42 2.29 0.09 -8.50
C HIS A 42 1.47 0.67 -9.65
N THR A 43 0.55 -0.11 -10.21
CA THR A 43 -0.17 0.27 -11.43
C THR A 43 -1.09 1.46 -11.26
N TYR A 44 -1.44 1.85 -10.02
CA TYR A 44 -2.13 3.11 -9.74
C TYR A 44 -1.37 4.33 -10.25
N SER A 45 -0.05 4.23 -10.40
CA SER A 45 0.78 5.26 -11.05
C SER A 45 0.40 5.58 -12.50
N LEU A 46 -0.44 4.75 -13.13
CA LEU A 46 -0.99 4.93 -14.47
C LEU A 46 -2.47 5.40 -14.43
N TYR A 47 -2.84 6.09 -13.35
CA TYR A 47 -4.18 6.59 -13.09
C TYR A 47 -4.73 7.47 -14.24
N LEU A 48 -3.88 8.36 -14.79
CA LEU A 48 -4.27 9.19 -15.92
C LEU A 48 -4.42 8.39 -17.22
N HIS A 49 -3.76 7.24 -17.33
CA HIS A 49 -3.99 6.28 -18.44
C HIS A 49 -5.26 5.45 -18.26
N GLY A 50 -6.11 5.79 -17.31
CA GLY A 50 -7.35 5.07 -17.03
C GLY A 50 -7.13 3.70 -16.40
N ILE A 51 -6.01 3.53 -15.69
CA ILE A 51 -5.63 2.31 -14.97
C ILE A 51 -5.58 2.66 -13.47
N GLY A 52 -6.06 1.76 -12.63
CA GLY A 52 -6.12 1.95 -11.18
C GLY A 52 -7.55 1.81 -10.66
N GLN A 53 -7.75 2.11 -9.40
CA GLN A 53 -9.04 1.99 -8.73
C GLN A 53 -9.81 3.31 -8.77
N ALA A 54 -11.04 3.27 -9.29
CA ALA A 54 -12.00 4.36 -9.10
C ALA A 54 -12.72 4.17 -7.76
N TRP A 55 -13.09 5.28 -7.10
CA TRP A 55 -13.84 5.26 -5.84
C TRP A 55 -14.70 6.52 -5.70
N ALA A 56 -15.69 6.50 -4.79
CA ALA A 56 -16.66 7.58 -4.65
C ALA A 56 -16.01 8.96 -4.48
N GLY A 57 -16.21 9.83 -5.50
CA GLY A 57 -15.61 11.16 -5.56
C GLY A 57 -14.25 11.23 -6.27
N PHE A 58 -13.71 10.10 -6.74
CA PHE A 58 -12.47 10.00 -7.50
C PHE A 58 -12.68 9.05 -8.68
N GLU A 59 -13.18 9.59 -9.77
CA GLU A 59 -13.34 8.84 -11.01
C GLU A 59 -12.05 8.92 -11.82
N LEU A 60 -11.74 7.87 -12.56
CA LEU A 60 -10.64 7.91 -13.51
C LEU A 60 -10.92 8.99 -14.57
N PRO A 61 -9.98 9.91 -14.83
CA PRO A 61 -10.26 11.09 -15.64
C PRO A 61 -10.49 10.78 -17.12
N TRP A 62 -9.97 9.62 -17.59
CA TRP A 62 -10.10 9.17 -18.96
C TRP A 62 -10.29 7.67 -19.01
N GLU A 63 -10.85 7.22 -20.16
CA GLU A 63 -10.94 5.81 -20.48
C GLU A 63 -9.56 5.16 -20.55
N ARG A 64 -9.53 3.87 -20.28
CA ARG A 64 -8.34 3.04 -20.30
C ARG A 64 -7.58 3.17 -21.63
N GLN A 65 -6.28 3.43 -21.54
CA GLN A 65 -5.38 3.63 -22.68
C GLN A 65 -4.51 2.41 -22.99
N LEU A 66 -4.29 1.54 -22.01
CA LEU A 66 -3.38 0.39 -22.11
C LEU A 66 -4.07 -0.89 -21.66
N THR A 67 -3.86 -1.99 -22.38
CA THR A 67 -4.22 -3.33 -21.91
C THR A 67 -3.24 -3.78 -20.83
N THR A 68 -3.58 -4.83 -20.07
CA THR A 68 -2.66 -5.44 -19.08
C THR A 68 -1.30 -5.80 -19.72
N PHE A 69 -1.32 -6.36 -20.92
CA PHE A 69 -0.10 -6.77 -21.62
C PHE A 69 0.75 -5.56 -22.06
N GLN A 70 0.11 -4.47 -22.50
CA GLN A 70 0.81 -3.22 -22.84
C GLN A 70 1.42 -2.55 -21.59
N VAL A 71 0.81 -2.70 -20.42
CA VAL A 71 1.44 -2.26 -19.15
C VAL A 71 2.73 -3.04 -18.88
N PHE A 72 2.76 -4.35 -19.15
CA PHE A 72 3.99 -5.14 -19.01
C PHE A 72 5.06 -4.73 -20.04
N ASP A 73 4.67 -4.44 -21.29
CA ASP A 73 5.60 -3.94 -22.31
C ASP A 73 6.22 -2.61 -21.89
N LEU A 74 5.39 -1.67 -21.38
CA LEU A 74 5.85 -0.43 -20.82
C LEU A 74 6.83 -0.65 -19.65
N GLY A 75 6.55 -1.60 -18.76
CA GLY A 75 7.46 -1.95 -17.68
C GLY A 75 8.83 -2.41 -18.14
N ILE A 76 8.89 -3.23 -19.20
CA ILE A 76 10.15 -3.66 -19.82
C ILE A 76 10.90 -2.47 -20.42
N GLU A 77 10.20 -1.58 -21.13
CA GLU A 77 10.79 -0.37 -21.71
C GLU A 77 11.36 0.56 -20.62
N LEU A 78 10.71 0.63 -19.48
CA LEU A 78 11.15 1.43 -18.31
C LEU A 78 12.22 0.73 -17.45
N GLY A 79 12.56 -0.54 -17.76
CA GLY A 79 13.56 -1.31 -17.00
C GLY A 79 13.10 -1.72 -15.59
N LEU A 80 11.81 -1.99 -15.44
CA LEU A 80 11.23 -2.48 -14.18
C LEU A 80 11.43 -4.00 -14.04
N ASP A 81 11.46 -4.46 -12.77
CA ASP A 81 11.59 -5.87 -12.42
C ASP A 81 10.23 -6.53 -12.12
N GLY A 82 9.14 -5.76 -12.00
CA GLY A 82 7.81 -6.28 -11.74
C GLY A 82 6.75 -5.22 -11.48
N PHE A 83 5.60 -5.69 -11.06
CA PHE A 83 4.44 -4.85 -10.80
C PHE A 83 3.70 -5.23 -9.52
N HIS A 84 3.18 -4.20 -8.87
CA HIS A 84 2.11 -4.30 -7.90
C HIS A 84 0.81 -3.92 -8.63
N LEU A 85 -0.03 -4.92 -8.91
CA LEU A 85 -1.19 -4.79 -9.80
C LEU A 85 -2.45 -4.44 -9.02
N ASP A 86 -3.07 -3.31 -9.31
CA ASP A 86 -4.45 -3.07 -8.93
C ASP A 86 -5.39 -4.03 -9.64
N ASP A 87 -6.52 -4.37 -9.00
CA ASP A 87 -7.59 -5.12 -9.65
C ASP A 87 -8.13 -4.40 -10.91
N GLY A 88 -8.10 -3.07 -10.92
CA GLY A 88 -8.49 -2.23 -12.05
C GLY A 88 -7.59 -2.34 -13.28
N VAL A 89 -6.37 -2.89 -13.18
CA VAL A 89 -5.50 -3.13 -14.34
C VAL A 89 -5.91 -4.38 -15.12
N LEU A 90 -6.60 -5.31 -14.47
CA LEU A 90 -7.06 -6.55 -15.09
C LEU A 90 -8.36 -6.30 -15.88
N GLU A 91 -8.41 -6.71 -17.14
CA GLU A 91 -9.61 -6.56 -17.98
C GLU A 91 -10.78 -7.44 -17.48
N ASN A 92 -10.45 -8.57 -16.86
CA ASN A 92 -11.40 -9.44 -16.17
C ASN A 92 -10.67 -10.34 -15.17
N LEU A 93 -11.42 -11.02 -14.29
CA LEU A 93 -10.89 -11.92 -13.27
C LEU A 93 -11.11 -13.39 -13.59
N GLU A 94 -11.42 -13.74 -14.84
CA GLU A 94 -11.60 -15.12 -15.26
C GLU A 94 -10.28 -15.91 -15.15
N PRO A 95 -10.29 -17.12 -14.59
CA PRO A 95 -9.07 -17.90 -14.37
C PRO A 95 -8.23 -18.16 -15.64
N SER A 96 -8.86 -18.23 -16.81
CA SER A 96 -8.18 -18.37 -18.11
C SER A 96 -7.34 -17.13 -18.42
N PHE A 97 -7.94 -15.93 -18.29
CA PHE A 97 -7.26 -14.66 -18.51
C PHE A 97 -6.12 -14.45 -17.50
N LEU A 98 -6.36 -14.70 -16.21
CA LEU A 98 -5.33 -14.57 -15.17
C LEU A 98 -4.12 -15.47 -15.46
N LYS A 99 -4.33 -16.69 -15.98
CA LYS A 99 -3.25 -17.58 -16.40
C LYS A 99 -2.48 -17.06 -17.61
N GLU A 100 -3.15 -16.40 -18.56
CA GLU A 100 -2.48 -15.74 -19.68
C GLU A 100 -1.62 -14.57 -19.20
N VAL A 101 -2.13 -13.75 -18.28
CA VAL A 101 -1.36 -12.67 -17.62
C VAL A 101 -0.14 -13.23 -16.90
N LYS A 102 -0.31 -14.32 -16.12
CA LYS A 102 0.81 -15.03 -15.45
C LYS A 102 1.86 -15.50 -16.46
N ALA A 103 1.44 -16.08 -17.56
CA ALA A 103 2.36 -16.56 -18.60
C ALA A 103 3.15 -15.42 -19.23
N ALA A 104 2.49 -14.30 -19.55
CA ALA A 104 3.12 -13.11 -20.10
C ALA A 104 4.12 -12.46 -19.14
N ALA A 105 3.78 -12.34 -17.86
CA ALA A 105 4.70 -11.83 -16.85
C ALA A 105 5.93 -12.73 -16.69
N LYS A 106 5.72 -14.05 -16.67
CA LYS A 106 6.81 -15.04 -16.59
C LYS A 106 7.74 -14.97 -17.79
N GLU A 107 7.21 -14.85 -19.01
CA GLU A 107 8.00 -14.70 -20.24
C GLU A 107 8.91 -13.45 -20.17
N LYS A 108 8.38 -12.36 -19.61
CA LYS A 108 9.09 -11.10 -19.44
C LYS A 108 9.97 -11.04 -18.16
N ASN A 109 9.97 -12.12 -17.38
CA ASN A 109 10.69 -12.19 -16.09
C ASN A 109 10.28 -11.08 -15.11
N LEU A 110 8.98 -10.78 -15.04
CA LEU A 110 8.38 -9.80 -14.13
C LEU A 110 7.79 -10.50 -12.91
N TYR A 111 8.07 -10.00 -11.69
CA TYR A 111 7.30 -10.40 -10.52
C TYR A 111 5.94 -9.71 -10.52
N MET A 112 4.98 -10.31 -9.82
CA MET A 112 3.66 -9.72 -9.62
C MET A 112 3.26 -9.77 -8.16
N GLU A 113 2.66 -8.69 -7.71
CA GLU A 113 1.90 -8.57 -6.48
C GLU A 113 0.48 -8.13 -6.84
N TYR A 114 -0.50 -8.38 -5.98
CA TYR A 114 -1.90 -8.05 -6.24
C TYR A 114 -2.44 -7.11 -5.16
N ASN A 115 -3.15 -6.08 -5.58
CA ASN A 115 -3.74 -5.07 -4.71
C ASN A 115 -5.27 -5.20 -4.69
N MET A 116 -5.85 -5.26 -3.50
CA MET A 116 -7.28 -5.24 -3.28
C MET A 116 -7.68 -4.40 -2.06
N SER A 117 -8.96 -4.03 -2.00
CA SER A 117 -9.60 -3.35 -0.87
C SER A 117 -10.61 -4.26 -0.19
N LEU A 118 -10.72 -4.19 1.15
CA LEU A 118 -11.85 -4.76 1.89
C LEU A 118 -13.09 -3.87 1.82
N ASP A 119 -12.93 -2.63 1.42
CA ASP A 119 -13.96 -1.59 1.32
C ASP A 119 -14.96 -1.58 2.49
N LEU A 120 -14.42 -1.59 3.72
CA LEU A 120 -15.24 -1.69 4.94
C LEU A 120 -16.18 -0.51 5.14
N GLY A 121 -15.90 0.60 4.47
CA GLY A 121 -16.73 1.82 4.46
C GLY A 121 -17.79 1.87 3.37
N ASN A 122 -17.84 0.90 2.46
CA ASN A 122 -18.71 0.90 1.29
C ASN A 122 -18.49 2.13 0.39
N PHE A 123 -17.23 2.47 0.11
CA PHE A 123 -16.86 3.60 -0.77
C PHE A 123 -16.86 3.21 -2.26
N GLY A 124 -16.99 1.92 -2.58
CA GLY A 124 -16.92 1.40 -3.94
C GLY A 124 -15.49 1.36 -4.50
N ILE A 125 -14.50 1.05 -3.64
CA ILE A 125 -13.09 1.00 -4.01
C ILE A 125 -12.76 -0.36 -4.60
N GLY A 126 -12.25 -0.39 -5.84
CA GLY A 126 -11.84 -1.61 -6.50
C GLY A 126 -13.00 -2.51 -6.96
N ILE A 127 -12.68 -3.71 -7.40
CA ILE A 127 -13.63 -4.67 -8.00
C ILE A 127 -13.91 -5.82 -7.03
N GLN A 128 -12.93 -6.21 -6.23
CA GLN A 128 -12.99 -7.41 -5.40
C GLN A 128 -12.77 -7.07 -3.92
N HIS A 129 -13.70 -7.50 -3.07
CA HIS A 129 -13.71 -7.17 -1.63
C HIS A 129 -13.68 -8.40 -0.71
N ASP A 130 -13.90 -9.60 -1.26
CA ASP A 130 -13.74 -10.84 -0.48
C ASP A 130 -12.28 -11.31 -0.50
N LEU A 131 -11.70 -11.47 0.67
CA LEU A 131 -10.27 -11.80 0.81
C LEU A 131 -9.93 -13.20 0.27
N LYS A 132 -10.85 -14.15 0.34
CA LYS A 132 -10.64 -15.49 -0.23
C LYS A 132 -10.61 -15.44 -1.75
N ASP A 133 -11.50 -14.65 -2.35
CA ASP A 133 -11.54 -14.47 -3.81
C ASP A 133 -10.30 -13.71 -4.26
N GLY A 134 -9.82 -12.70 -3.50
CA GLY A 134 -8.56 -12.03 -3.75
C GLY A 134 -7.35 -12.97 -3.74
N LEU A 135 -7.29 -13.89 -2.78
CA LEU A 135 -6.26 -14.93 -2.74
C LEU A 135 -6.35 -15.89 -3.92
N ASN A 136 -7.55 -16.27 -4.35
CA ASN A 136 -7.75 -17.09 -5.54
C ASN A 136 -7.26 -16.37 -6.81
N THR A 137 -7.61 -15.08 -6.95
CA THR A 137 -7.15 -14.23 -8.07
C THR A 137 -5.62 -14.16 -8.09
N ALA A 138 -4.99 -13.86 -6.96
CA ALA A 138 -3.54 -13.80 -6.82
C ALA A 138 -2.86 -15.14 -7.15
N HIS A 139 -3.44 -16.26 -6.71
CA HIS A 139 -2.93 -17.59 -7.03
C HIS A 139 -2.94 -17.89 -8.53
N PHE A 140 -4.06 -17.62 -9.22
CA PHE A 140 -4.15 -17.80 -10.68
C PHE A 140 -3.22 -16.83 -11.42
N LEU A 141 -3.11 -15.60 -10.95
CA LEU A 141 -2.21 -14.57 -11.49
C LEU A 141 -0.73 -14.91 -11.25
N GLY A 142 -0.42 -15.72 -10.22
CA GLY A 142 0.95 -16.03 -9.81
C GLY A 142 1.60 -14.91 -9.01
N ALA A 143 0.81 -14.06 -8.39
CA ALA A 143 1.27 -13.09 -7.41
C ALA A 143 1.61 -13.79 -6.09
N ASP A 144 2.68 -13.37 -5.44
CA ASP A 144 3.17 -13.93 -4.16
C ASP A 144 2.85 -13.04 -2.95
N VAL A 145 2.34 -11.83 -3.20
CA VAL A 145 1.83 -10.91 -2.19
C VAL A 145 0.44 -10.42 -2.59
N VAL A 146 -0.48 -10.39 -1.64
CA VAL A 146 -1.76 -9.68 -1.73
C VAL A 146 -1.72 -8.52 -0.75
N LYS A 147 -1.71 -7.30 -1.25
CA LYS A 147 -1.90 -6.09 -0.45
C LYS A 147 -3.40 -5.91 -0.18
N VAL A 148 -3.72 -5.48 1.02
CA VAL A 148 -5.08 -5.27 1.49
C VAL A 148 -5.19 -3.90 2.15
N SER A 149 -6.10 -3.04 1.70
CA SER A 149 -6.52 -1.85 2.44
C SER A 149 -7.84 -2.11 3.18
N MET A 150 -8.07 -1.38 4.27
CA MET A 150 -9.31 -1.49 5.06
C MET A 150 -10.41 -0.62 4.49
N ASP A 151 -10.07 0.61 4.12
CA ASP A 151 -10.96 1.65 3.60
C ASP A 151 -12.15 1.87 4.53
N LEU A 152 -11.83 2.22 5.76
CA LEU A 152 -12.80 2.38 6.84
C LEU A 152 -13.19 3.86 7.05
N PRO A 153 -14.44 4.15 7.46
CA PRO A 153 -14.87 5.50 7.79
C PRO A 153 -14.26 5.96 9.12
N ARG A 154 -13.76 7.20 9.13
CA ARG A 154 -13.16 7.79 10.35
C ARG A 154 -14.03 8.90 10.94
N PRO A 155 -14.27 8.89 12.27
CA PRO A 155 -14.95 10.01 12.93
C PRO A 155 -14.05 11.25 12.98
N ARG A 156 -14.69 12.42 13.16
CA ARG A 156 -13.96 13.66 13.42
C ARG A 156 -13.81 13.90 14.93
N PRO A 157 -12.69 14.50 15.38
CA PRO A 157 -11.53 14.90 14.57
C PRO A 157 -10.71 13.68 14.13
N ARG A 158 -10.26 13.67 12.86
CA ARG A 158 -9.56 12.52 12.28
C ARG A 158 -8.27 12.17 13.03
N ALA A 159 -7.44 13.17 13.31
CA ALA A 159 -6.18 12.99 14.06
C ALA A 159 -6.39 12.43 15.49
N GLY A 160 -7.54 12.71 16.11
CA GLY A 160 -7.90 12.18 17.45
C GLY A 160 -8.69 10.88 17.39
N SER A 161 -8.82 10.24 16.23
CA SER A 161 -9.65 9.05 16.06
C SER A 161 -8.89 7.72 16.22
N ARG A 162 -7.62 7.76 16.63
CA ARG A 162 -6.81 6.56 16.88
C ARG A 162 -7.48 5.67 17.94
N PHE A 163 -7.70 4.40 17.58
CA PHE A 163 -8.43 3.43 18.41
C PHE A 163 -9.79 3.90 18.92
N HIS A 164 -10.43 4.82 18.18
CA HIS A 164 -11.73 5.33 18.59
C HIS A 164 -12.77 4.19 18.65
N PRO A 165 -13.74 4.21 19.60
CA PRO A 165 -14.77 3.15 19.73
C PRO A 165 -15.55 2.86 18.45
N LYS A 166 -15.73 3.84 17.55
CA LYS A 166 -16.35 3.65 16.23
C LYS A 166 -15.43 3.01 15.19
N VAL A 167 -14.13 3.01 15.44
CA VAL A 167 -13.12 2.41 14.55
C VAL A 167 -12.80 0.97 14.94
N MET A 168 -12.77 0.70 16.25
CA MET A 168 -12.42 -0.64 16.77
C MET A 168 -13.17 -1.80 16.11
N PRO A 169 -14.50 -1.74 15.85
CA PRO A 169 -15.20 -2.83 15.18
C PRO A 169 -14.65 -3.16 13.78
N PHE A 170 -14.12 -2.17 13.05
CA PHE A 170 -13.50 -2.39 11.74
C PHE A 170 -12.14 -3.06 11.88
N LEU A 171 -11.32 -2.66 12.87
CA LEU A 171 -10.04 -3.31 13.17
C LEU A 171 -10.25 -4.77 13.60
N GLU A 172 -11.23 -5.05 14.45
CA GLU A 172 -11.62 -6.39 14.87
C GLU A 172 -12.12 -7.24 13.68
N LYS A 173 -12.95 -6.65 12.80
CA LYS A 173 -13.41 -7.31 11.57
C LYS A 173 -12.25 -7.65 10.65
N THR A 174 -11.31 -6.72 10.43
CA THR A 174 -10.10 -6.95 9.64
C THR A 174 -9.27 -8.08 10.24
N THR A 175 -9.04 -8.03 11.55
CA THR A 175 -8.34 -9.10 12.28
C THR A 175 -8.98 -10.47 12.05
N HIS A 176 -10.31 -10.55 12.15
CA HIS A 176 -11.07 -11.79 11.91
C HIS A 176 -10.91 -12.28 10.47
N LEU A 177 -11.03 -11.39 9.48
CA LEU A 177 -10.90 -11.73 8.06
C LEU A 177 -9.48 -12.25 7.73
N LEU A 178 -8.44 -11.59 8.24
CA LEU A 178 -7.06 -12.02 8.05
C LEU A 178 -6.80 -13.37 8.72
N LYS A 179 -7.24 -13.59 9.97
CA LYS A 179 -7.13 -14.89 10.66
C LYS A 179 -7.82 -16.01 9.89
N LYS A 180 -9.04 -15.77 9.42
CA LYS A 180 -9.85 -16.73 8.67
C LYS A 180 -9.15 -17.19 7.39
N ASN A 181 -8.46 -16.29 6.70
CA ASN A 181 -7.85 -16.56 5.40
C ASN A 181 -6.35 -16.86 5.45
N ALA A 182 -5.70 -16.75 6.60
CA ALA A 182 -4.26 -16.97 6.75
C ALA A 182 -3.79 -18.40 6.38
N SER A 183 -4.65 -19.41 6.59
CA SER A 183 -4.36 -20.79 6.19
C SER A 183 -4.38 -20.96 4.66
N ILE A 184 -5.28 -20.28 3.95
CA ILE A 184 -5.34 -20.27 2.49
C ILE A 184 -4.12 -19.53 1.92
N ALA A 185 -3.77 -18.39 2.51
CA ALA A 185 -2.57 -17.64 2.14
C ALA A 185 -1.31 -18.52 2.26
N LYS A 186 -1.17 -19.25 3.37
CA LYS A 186 -0.09 -20.24 3.57
C LYS A 186 -0.11 -21.39 2.55
N GLU A 187 -1.29 -21.94 2.24
CA GLU A 187 -1.44 -23.03 1.27
C GLU A 187 -1.00 -22.59 -0.14
N TYR A 188 -1.30 -21.35 -0.52
CA TYR A 188 -0.94 -20.78 -1.81
C TYR A 188 0.47 -20.20 -1.85
N ASP A 189 1.18 -20.17 -0.72
CA ASP A 189 2.47 -19.48 -0.54
C ASP A 189 2.38 -17.99 -0.89
N ILE A 190 1.30 -17.34 -0.47
CA ILE A 190 1.00 -15.93 -0.69
C ILE A 190 1.04 -15.18 0.64
N SER A 191 1.77 -14.08 0.70
CA SER A 191 1.78 -13.18 1.85
C SER A 191 0.64 -12.17 1.79
N LEU A 192 -0.09 -11.99 2.89
CA LEU A 192 -1.09 -10.93 3.06
C LEU A 192 -0.42 -9.71 3.70
N ALA A 193 -0.52 -8.55 3.06
CA ALA A 193 0.12 -7.32 3.48
C ALA A 193 -0.93 -6.22 3.75
N LEU A 194 -1.20 -5.93 5.04
CA LEU A 194 -2.14 -4.88 5.45
C LEU A 194 -1.49 -3.50 5.36
N GLU A 195 -2.09 -2.61 4.59
CA GLU A 195 -1.56 -1.28 4.31
C GLU A 195 -1.95 -0.24 5.37
N ASN A 196 -1.03 0.68 5.68
CA ASN A 196 -1.35 1.97 6.29
C ASN A 196 -1.94 2.92 5.23
N HIS A 197 -3.16 2.63 4.79
CA HIS A 197 -3.88 3.48 3.85
C HIS A 197 -4.28 4.82 4.50
N CYS A 198 -4.81 5.77 3.72
CA CYS A 198 -5.15 7.12 4.18
C CYS A 198 -6.24 7.19 5.28
N ASP A 199 -6.65 6.06 5.80
CA ASP A 199 -7.68 5.88 6.83
C ASP A 199 -7.19 5.20 8.11
N SER A 200 -5.92 4.85 8.23
CA SER A 200 -5.39 4.08 9.36
C SER A 200 -4.08 4.64 9.92
N PHE A 201 -3.91 4.57 11.24
CA PHE A 201 -2.65 4.86 11.89
C PHE A 201 -1.73 3.63 11.88
N SER A 202 -0.42 3.84 11.82
CA SER A 202 0.55 2.74 11.87
C SER A 202 0.38 1.86 13.11
N GLU A 203 0.03 2.45 14.26
CA GLU A 203 -0.22 1.70 15.51
C GLU A 203 -1.47 0.81 15.43
N GLU A 204 -2.49 1.20 14.66
CA GLU A 204 -3.69 0.38 14.44
C GLU A 204 -3.36 -0.82 13.54
N ILE A 205 -2.55 -0.61 12.49
CA ILE A 205 -2.02 -1.70 11.67
C ILE A 205 -1.24 -2.69 12.54
N LEU A 206 -0.32 -2.18 13.36
CA LEU A 206 0.45 -3.01 14.28
C LEU A 206 -0.44 -3.80 15.26
N TRP A 207 -1.51 -3.17 15.76
CA TRP A 207 -2.47 -3.85 16.63
C TRP A 207 -3.15 -5.02 15.92
N VAL A 208 -3.64 -4.80 14.69
CA VAL A 208 -4.26 -5.86 13.87
C VAL A 208 -3.26 -7.00 13.62
N LEU A 209 -2.04 -6.68 13.20
CA LEU A 209 -1.02 -7.68 12.90
C LEU A 209 -0.64 -8.52 14.13
N ASN A 210 -0.56 -7.89 15.32
CA ASN A 210 -0.35 -8.62 16.57
C ASN A 210 -1.49 -9.56 16.93
N GLU A 211 -2.73 -9.08 16.80
CA GLU A 211 -3.89 -9.90 17.08
C GLU A 211 -3.98 -11.09 16.11
N VAL A 212 -3.59 -10.89 14.83
CA VAL A 212 -3.53 -11.98 13.83
C VAL A 212 -2.40 -12.94 14.14
N ASN A 213 -1.20 -12.45 14.41
CA ASN A 213 0.02 -13.20 14.77
C ASN A 213 0.26 -14.43 13.88
N HIS A 214 0.37 -14.21 12.56
CA HIS A 214 0.57 -15.29 11.60
C HIS A 214 1.73 -14.97 10.63
N PRO A 215 2.64 -15.92 10.30
CA PRO A 215 3.84 -15.64 9.51
C PRO A 215 3.57 -15.22 8.05
N PHE A 216 2.38 -15.49 7.52
CA PHE A 216 1.95 -15.05 6.19
C PHE A 216 1.11 -13.76 6.21
N VAL A 217 1.06 -13.05 7.35
CA VAL A 217 0.33 -11.79 7.48
C VAL A 217 1.27 -10.73 8.04
N GLY A 218 1.48 -9.67 7.27
CA GLY A 218 2.37 -8.57 7.59
C GLY A 218 1.83 -7.23 7.10
N ALA A 219 2.71 -6.24 6.96
CA ALA A 219 2.36 -4.89 6.54
C ALA A 219 2.65 -4.65 5.06
N CYS A 220 1.90 -3.71 4.48
CA CYS A 220 2.30 -2.92 3.34
C CYS A 220 2.59 -1.50 3.83
N ILE A 221 3.75 -0.95 3.52
CA ILE A 221 4.10 0.43 3.86
C ILE A 221 3.73 1.34 2.68
N ASP A 222 2.80 2.26 2.88
CA ASP A 222 2.75 3.47 2.07
C ASP A 222 3.55 4.56 2.77
N THR A 223 4.49 5.17 2.05
CA THR A 223 5.43 6.13 2.62
C THR A 223 4.84 7.51 2.90
N VAL A 224 3.63 7.81 2.39
CA VAL A 224 2.98 9.12 2.47
C VAL A 224 1.67 9.10 3.26
N ASN A 225 0.91 8.01 3.22
CA ASN A 225 -0.47 7.95 3.72
C ASN A 225 -0.63 8.37 5.20
N ALA A 226 0.45 8.27 6.00
CA ALA A 226 0.45 8.76 7.37
C ALA A 226 0.06 10.25 7.50
N TRP A 227 0.39 11.10 6.51
CA TRP A 227 -0.01 12.52 6.53
C TRP A 227 -1.53 12.72 6.52
N HIS A 228 -2.29 11.86 5.86
CA HIS A 228 -3.76 11.91 5.86
C HIS A 228 -4.34 11.72 7.27
N MET A 229 -3.57 11.11 8.15
CA MET A 229 -3.93 10.85 9.54
C MET A 229 -3.27 11.84 10.52
N ALA A 230 -2.53 12.83 10.00
CA ALA A 230 -1.67 13.72 10.79
C ALA A 230 -0.66 12.94 11.65
N GLU A 231 -0.14 11.84 11.12
CA GLU A 231 0.94 11.05 11.67
C GLU A 231 2.25 11.37 10.93
N ASP A 232 3.38 11.29 11.64
CA ASP A 232 4.70 11.43 11.02
C ASP A 232 4.98 10.22 10.10
N PRO A 233 5.19 10.42 8.79
CA PRO A 233 5.46 9.34 7.85
C PRO A 233 6.68 8.51 8.23
N MET A 234 7.76 9.16 8.66
CA MET A 234 8.98 8.44 9.03
C MET A 234 8.75 7.54 10.25
N LYS A 235 7.89 7.99 11.20
CA LYS A 235 7.50 7.16 12.33
C LYS A 235 6.64 5.97 11.91
N ALA A 236 5.71 6.18 10.99
CA ALA A 236 4.90 5.09 10.44
C ALA A 236 5.77 4.04 9.73
N ILE A 237 6.75 4.48 8.92
CA ILE A 237 7.73 3.61 8.26
C ILE A 237 8.55 2.82 9.30
N GLU A 238 9.12 3.49 10.32
CA GLU A 238 9.87 2.83 11.39
C GLU A 238 9.04 1.76 12.10
N ASN A 239 7.76 2.04 12.35
CA ASN A 239 6.85 1.10 13.00
C ASN A 239 6.57 -0.14 12.16
N LEU A 240 6.37 0.01 10.86
CA LEU A 240 5.85 -1.04 9.97
C LEU A 240 6.96 -1.81 9.23
N ALA A 241 8.13 -1.20 9.00
CA ALA A 241 9.19 -1.80 8.20
C ALA A 241 9.60 -3.22 8.64
N PRO A 242 9.72 -3.55 9.94
CA PRO A 242 10.08 -4.91 10.35
C PRO A 242 9.07 -6.00 9.96
N LEU A 243 7.85 -5.63 9.58
CA LEU A 243 6.75 -6.53 9.23
C LEU A 243 6.31 -6.39 7.77
N ALA A 244 6.98 -5.55 6.96
CA ALA A 244 6.52 -5.21 5.62
C ALA A 244 6.88 -6.28 4.60
N PHE A 245 5.86 -6.85 3.96
CA PHE A 245 6.01 -7.76 2.82
C PHE A 245 6.04 -7.04 1.48
N THR A 246 5.49 -5.83 1.43
CA THR A 246 5.51 -4.94 0.26
C THR A 246 5.42 -3.48 0.69
N ASN A 247 5.47 -2.58 -0.28
CA ASN A 247 5.38 -1.15 -0.04
C ASN A 247 4.84 -0.41 -1.27
N HIS A 248 4.28 0.78 -1.02
CA HIS A 248 4.04 1.84 -1.98
C HIS A 248 5.06 2.95 -1.71
N PHE A 249 6.09 2.98 -2.54
CA PHE A 249 7.21 3.91 -2.38
C PHE A 249 6.94 5.17 -3.17
N ARG A 250 6.26 6.11 -2.51
CA ARG A 250 5.82 7.38 -3.09
C ARG A 250 6.38 8.56 -2.33
N ASP A 251 6.42 9.70 -3.00
CA ASP A 251 6.90 10.95 -2.44
C ASP A 251 5.92 12.06 -2.76
N ASP A 252 5.60 12.85 -1.77
CA ASP A 252 4.65 13.94 -1.88
C ASP A 252 5.29 15.24 -1.38
N ARG A 253 4.79 16.37 -1.87
CA ARG A 253 5.21 17.70 -1.49
C ARG A 253 4.13 18.41 -0.71
N ILE A 254 4.54 19.12 0.33
CA ILE A 254 3.67 19.99 1.11
C ILE A 254 3.76 21.41 0.56
N ASP A 255 2.69 21.86 -0.10
CA ASP A 255 2.55 23.22 -0.57
C ASP A 255 1.73 24.04 0.46
N PHE A 256 2.34 25.06 1.07
CA PHE A 256 1.63 25.95 1.98
C PHE A 256 0.65 26.85 1.23
N CYS A 257 -0.54 27.01 1.77
CA CYS A 257 -1.57 27.89 1.25
C CYS A 257 -2.16 28.74 2.38
N ARG A 258 -3.01 29.73 2.02
CA ARG A 258 -3.60 30.66 3.00
C ARG A 258 -4.25 29.96 4.19
N ASP A 259 -4.93 28.86 3.97
CA ASP A 259 -5.78 28.19 4.97
C ASP A 259 -5.14 26.90 5.52
N GLY A 260 -3.84 26.69 5.29
CA GLY A 260 -3.11 25.52 5.76
C GLY A 260 -2.08 25.02 4.76
N PHE A 261 -2.15 23.74 4.41
CA PHE A 261 -1.26 23.13 3.42
C PHE A 261 -2.03 22.13 2.55
N LYS A 262 -1.48 21.92 1.36
CA LYS A 262 -1.94 20.89 0.41
C LYS A 262 -0.81 19.90 0.21
N VAL A 263 -1.14 18.61 0.32
CA VAL A 263 -0.24 17.51 -0.05
C VAL A 263 -0.45 17.21 -1.53
N ARG A 264 0.64 17.01 -2.25
CA ARG A 264 0.61 16.77 -3.69
C ARG A 264 1.68 15.76 -4.08
N GLY A 265 1.29 14.70 -4.79
CA GLY A 265 2.20 13.71 -5.33
C GLY A 265 3.21 14.33 -6.31
N VAL A 266 4.45 13.83 -6.23
CA VAL A 266 5.57 14.24 -7.09
C VAL A 266 6.40 13.02 -7.46
N ALA A 267 7.43 13.19 -8.29
CA ALA A 267 8.39 12.12 -8.52
C ALA A 267 9.16 11.80 -7.23
N VAL A 268 9.48 10.53 -7.02
CA VAL A 268 10.29 10.09 -5.88
C VAL A 268 11.61 10.86 -5.84
N GLY A 269 11.91 11.49 -4.73
CA GLY A 269 13.07 12.35 -4.50
C GLY A 269 12.84 13.83 -4.80
N GLU A 270 11.64 14.24 -5.24
CA GLU A 270 11.26 15.65 -5.46
C GLU A 270 10.33 16.19 -4.35
N GLY A 271 9.96 15.37 -3.37
CA GLY A 271 9.01 15.69 -2.29
C GLY A 271 9.68 16.03 -0.95
N ASP A 272 8.89 15.89 0.09
CA ASP A 272 9.27 16.24 1.47
C ASP A 272 9.49 15.02 2.38
N ILE A 273 9.38 13.79 1.84
CA ILE A 273 9.74 12.56 2.56
C ILE A 273 11.25 12.30 2.46
N ASP A 274 11.88 11.91 3.55
CA ASP A 274 13.29 11.44 3.49
C ASP A 274 13.35 10.05 2.84
N MET A 275 13.26 10.01 1.50
CA MET A 275 13.22 8.78 0.71
C MET A 275 14.50 7.94 0.86
N LYS A 276 15.64 8.56 1.16
CA LYS A 276 16.88 7.81 1.45
C LYS A 276 16.76 7.04 2.76
N LYS A 277 16.32 7.72 3.83
CA LYS A 277 16.10 7.08 5.13
C LYS A 277 14.98 6.03 5.06
N ALA A 278 13.89 6.32 4.35
CA ALA A 278 12.79 5.37 4.13
C ALA A 278 13.30 4.10 3.43
N TYR A 279 14.07 4.25 2.36
CA TYR A 279 14.69 3.12 1.65
C TYR A 279 15.62 2.30 2.55
N GLU A 280 16.51 2.94 3.30
CA GLU A 280 17.44 2.25 4.21
C GLU A 280 16.68 1.48 5.30
N LEU A 281 15.60 2.03 5.84
CA LEU A 281 14.75 1.33 6.82
C LEU A 281 14.11 0.09 6.18
N ILE A 282 13.48 0.22 5.02
CA ILE A 282 12.86 -0.91 4.31
C ILE A 282 13.92 -1.96 3.96
N LYS A 283 15.01 -1.57 3.31
CA LYS A 283 16.09 -2.46 2.90
C LYS A 283 16.68 -3.27 4.06
N ASN A 284 16.91 -2.62 5.19
CA ASN A 284 17.64 -3.24 6.30
C ASN A 284 16.75 -4.01 7.27
N THR A 285 15.46 -3.71 7.35
CA THR A 285 14.57 -4.27 8.39
C THR A 285 13.40 -5.07 7.83
N SER A 286 12.96 -4.80 6.59
CA SER A 286 11.79 -5.47 6.04
C SER A 286 12.10 -6.86 5.49
N PRO A 287 11.16 -7.80 5.55
CA PRO A 287 11.23 -9.08 4.85
C PRO A 287 11.27 -8.95 3.34
N THR A 288 10.63 -7.90 2.78
CA THR A 288 10.60 -7.68 1.33
C THR A 288 11.99 -7.33 0.76
N ASN A 289 12.23 -7.76 -0.47
CA ASN A 289 13.36 -7.33 -1.30
C ASN A 289 12.92 -6.49 -2.51
N ARG A 290 11.74 -5.86 -2.43
CA ARG A 290 11.13 -5.08 -3.51
C ARG A 290 10.84 -3.67 -3.06
N ILE A 291 10.98 -2.75 -4.00
CA ILE A 291 10.46 -1.38 -3.91
C ILE A 291 9.48 -1.19 -5.06
N ASN A 292 8.22 -0.92 -4.74
CA ASN A 292 7.18 -0.62 -5.71
C ASN A 292 6.96 0.89 -5.73
N ILE A 293 7.45 1.56 -6.78
CA ILE A 293 7.19 2.98 -6.99
C ILE A 293 5.68 3.18 -7.13
N GLU A 294 5.16 4.18 -6.45
CA GLU A 294 3.84 4.73 -6.71
C GLU A 294 3.96 6.23 -6.93
N THR A 295 3.34 6.74 -7.99
CA THR A 295 3.24 8.16 -8.24
C THR A 295 1.78 8.54 -8.37
N GLU A 296 1.37 9.59 -7.66
CA GLU A 296 0.01 10.10 -7.73
C GLU A 296 0.04 11.56 -8.16
N MET A 297 -0.28 11.79 -9.42
CA MET A 297 -0.30 13.16 -9.96
C MET A 297 -1.64 13.83 -9.68
N GLY A 298 -1.61 14.98 -9.01
CA GLY A 298 -2.80 15.82 -8.85
C GLY A 298 -3.34 16.28 -10.21
N ILE A 299 -4.63 16.04 -10.44
CA ILE A 299 -5.32 16.41 -11.67
C ILE A 299 -5.64 17.90 -11.66
N SER A 300 -4.81 18.71 -12.27
CA SER A 300 -5.18 20.05 -12.73
C SER A 300 -4.71 20.23 -14.17
N LEU A 301 -5.06 19.27 -15.05
CA LEU A 301 -4.44 19.19 -16.36
C LEU A 301 -5.40 19.65 -17.43
N GLU A 302 -4.93 20.61 -18.22
CA GLU A 302 -5.71 21.30 -19.23
C GLU A 302 -6.03 20.42 -20.42
N ASP A 303 -5.15 19.45 -20.77
CA ASP A 303 -5.36 18.53 -21.86
C ASP A 303 -4.83 17.12 -21.57
N LYS A 304 -5.52 16.11 -22.16
CA LYS A 304 -5.22 14.69 -21.98
C LYS A 304 -3.79 14.31 -22.39
N LYS A 305 -3.31 14.81 -23.54
CA LYS A 305 -2.00 14.43 -24.08
C LYS A 305 -0.87 14.87 -23.18
N THR A 306 -0.94 16.09 -22.68
CA THR A 306 0.02 16.64 -21.73
C THR A 306 -0.01 15.86 -20.42
N ALA A 307 -1.20 15.54 -19.93
CA ALA A 307 -1.40 14.77 -18.69
C ALA A 307 -0.75 13.39 -18.76
N LEU A 308 -1.05 12.61 -19.80
CA LEU A 308 -0.48 11.29 -20.02
C LEU A 308 1.03 11.32 -20.16
N HIS A 309 1.56 12.33 -20.86
CA HIS A 309 3.01 12.53 -20.98
C HIS A 309 3.67 12.81 -19.62
N LEU A 310 3.09 13.73 -18.84
CA LEU A 310 3.62 14.08 -17.51
C LEU A 310 3.59 12.92 -16.53
N GLU A 311 2.55 12.08 -16.56
CA GLU A 311 2.49 10.87 -15.74
C GLU A 311 3.67 9.93 -16.03
N ILE A 312 3.93 9.63 -17.31
CA ILE A 312 5.06 8.78 -17.69
C ILE A 312 6.41 9.44 -17.34
N GLU A 313 6.56 10.75 -17.54
CA GLU A 313 7.80 11.45 -17.17
C GLU A 313 8.02 11.46 -15.65
N THR A 314 6.96 11.53 -14.84
CA THR A 314 7.04 11.42 -13.37
C THR A 314 7.50 10.02 -12.94
N ILE A 315 6.96 8.97 -13.58
CA ILE A 315 7.40 7.60 -13.36
C ILE A 315 8.89 7.44 -13.75
N LYS A 316 9.31 7.93 -14.92
CA LYS A 316 10.71 7.88 -15.36
C LYS A 316 11.67 8.57 -14.41
N LYS A 317 11.32 9.76 -13.90
CA LYS A 317 12.12 10.48 -12.90
C LYS A 317 12.24 9.68 -11.61
N SER A 318 11.15 9.08 -11.14
CA SER A 318 11.13 8.23 -9.95
C SER A 318 12.03 7.00 -10.11
N ILE A 319 11.95 6.32 -11.27
CA ILE A 319 12.84 5.21 -11.63
C ILE A 319 14.30 5.67 -11.64
N HIS A 320 14.58 6.81 -12.29
CA HIS A 320 15.93 7.37 -12.35
C HIS A 320 16.50 7.61 -10.94
N TYR A 321 15.73 8.25 -10.05
CA TYR A 321 16.16 8.46 -8.67
C TYR A 321 16.42 7.14 -7.94
N CYS A 322 15.51 6.19 -8.04
CA CYS A 322 15.66 4.87 -7.42
C CYS A 322 16.89 4.11 -7.94
N ARG A 323 17.15 4.13 -9.26
CA ARG A 323 18.29 3.45 -9.87
C ARG A 323 19.63 4.14 -9.58
N THR A 324 19.69 5.49 -9.65
CA THR A 324 20.96 6.23 -9.60
C THR A 324 21.31 6.76 -8.21
N ILE A 325 20.33 7.15 -7.40
CA ILE A 325 20.57 7.74 -6.09
C ILE A 325 20.45 6.69 -4.98
N LEU A 326 19.44 5.81 -5.06
CA LEU A 326 19.25 4.75 -4.09
C LEU A 326 19.95 3.43 -4.47
N ASN A 327 20.47 3.33 -5.69
CA ASN A 327 21.13 2.13 -6.24
C ASN A 327 20.24 0.87 -6.15
N ILE A 328 18.94 1.00 -6.47
CA ILE A 328 17.99 -0.12 -6.48
C ILE A 328 18.06 -0.84 -7.82
N GLY A 329 18.08 -2.18 -7.79
CA GLY A 329 18.00 -3.02 -8.97
C GLY A 329 19.32 -3.19 -9.74
N LYS A 330 19.22 -3.72 -10.96
CA LYS A 330 20.38 -4.04 -11.80
C LYS A 330 21.14 -2.76 -12.15
N SER A 331 22.42 -2.74 -11.78
CA SER A 331 23.41 -1.81 -12.30
C SER A 331 23.66 -2.09 -13.78
#